data_d5949050b90bc67e827fbb1242f81ebe
#
_entry.id   d5949050b90bc67e827fbb1242f81ebe
#
_cell.length_a   1.000
_cell.length_b   1.000
_cell.length_c   1.000
_cell.angle_alpha   90.00
_cell.angle_beta   90.00
_cell.angle_gamma   90.00
#
_symmetry.space_group_name_H-M   'P 1'
#
loop_
_entity.id
_entity.type
_entity.pdbx_description
1 polymer ?
#
loop_
_entity_poly.entity_id
_entity_poly.type
_entity_poly.pdbx_seq_one_letter_code
_entity_poly.pdbx_strand_id
1 'polypeptide(L)'
;MPDFVDFKEIIEPLRDLFKDEVRQAGLQLGIPERLVFRQPFPGPGLGIRIIGEVTEEKVKIVQDADAIYREEIAKAGLDREINQYFAALTNMRSVGVMGDFRTYDYAVALRAVKTRSLAILLRCGGI
;
A
#
# COMPACT_ATOMS: atom_id res chain seq x y z
N MET A 1 26.79 1.83 6.00
CA MET A 1 26.40 1.89 7.42
C MET A 1 26.92 3.18 8.02
N PRO A 2 26.17 3.85 8.91
CA PRO A 2 26.71 5.01 9.61
C PRO A 2 27.83 4.57 10.55
N ASP A 3 29.00 5.19 10.44
CA ASP A 3 30.21 4.84 11.19
C ASP A 3 30.15 5.08 12.72
N PHE A 4 29.01 5.56 13.21
CA PHE A 4 28.79 5.91 14.63
C PHE A 4 27.87 4.92 15.39
N VAL A 5 27.52 3.79 14.78
CA VAL A 5 26.72 2.76 15.45
C VAL A 5 27.58 1.51 15.62
N ASP A 6 27.90 1.19 16.86
CA ASP A 6 28.69 0.01 17.23
C ASP A 6 27.80 -1.24 17.28
N PHE A 7 27.63 -1.89 16.12
CA PHE A 7 26.95 -3.19 16.02
C PHE A 7 27.96 -4.32 16.19
N LYS A 8 27.66 -5.22 17.10
CA LYS A 8 28.49 -6.44 17.30
C LYS A 8 28.30 -7.42 16.14
N GLU A 9 27.08 -7.52 15.62
CA GLU A 9 26.72 -8.52 14.61
C GLU A 9 25.48 -8.08 13.84
N ILE A 10 25.38 -8.47 12.57
CA ILE A 10 24.16 -8.39 11.74
C ILE A 10 23.58 -9.78 11.65
N ILE A 11 22.38 -9.98 12.20
CA ILE A 11 21.67 -11.25 12.18
C ILE A 11 20.60 -11.20 11.09
N GLU A 12 20.70 -12.09 10.10
CA GLU A 12 19.77 -12.19 8.97
C GLU A 12 19.14 -13.60 8.91
N PRO A 13 18.24 -13.97 9.84
CA PRO A 13 17.72 -15.33 9.94
C PRO A 13 16.86 -15.77 8.76
N LEU A 14 16.40 -14.84 7.92
CA LEU A 14 15.54 -15.10 6.77
C LEU A 14 16.28 -15.01 5.43
N ARG A 15 17.60 -14.85 5.43
CA ARG A 15 18.41 -14.55 4.24
C ARG A 15 18.23 -15.57 3.12
N ASP A 16 18.12 -16.85 3.48
CA ASP A 16 18.07 -17.96 2.52
C ASP A 16 16.64 -18.42 2.21
N LEU A 17 15.63 -17.70 2.70
CA LEU A 17 14.22 -18.02 2.49
C LEU A 17 13.61 -17.16 1.40
N PHE A 18 12.83 -17.80 0.51
CA PHE A 18 11.95 -17.08 -0.40
C PHE A 18 10.77 -16.46 0.34
N LYS A 19 10.15 -15.44 -0.27
CA LYS A 19 9.06 -14.67 0.33
C LYS A 19 7.88 -15.53 0.81
N ASP A 20 7.55 -16.58 0.08
CA ASP A 20 6.46 -17.47 0.44
C ASP A 20 6.84 -18.39 1.61
N GLU A 21 8.10 -18.80 1.70
CA GLU A 21 8.64 -19.55 2.83
C GLU A 21 8.66 -18.71 4.11
N VAL A 22 9.05 -17.42 3.99
CA VAL A 22 8.97 -16.46 5.10
C VAL A 22 7.54 -16.32 5.61
N ARG A 23 6.55 -16.28 4.72
CA ARG A 23 5.13 -16.24 5.09
C ARG A 23 4.69 -17.50 5.83
N GLN A 24 5.10 -18.67 5.34
CA GLN A 24 4.80 -19.94 6.00
C GLN A 24 5.43 -20.02 7.39
N ALA A 25 6.69 -19.61 7.53
CA ALA A 25 7.35 -19.51 8.82
C ALA A 25 6.60 -18.55 9.76
N GLY A 26 6.13 -17.41 9.25
CA GLY A 26 5.32 -16.46 10.01
C GLY A 26 4.03 -17.07 10.55
N LEU A 27 3.32 -17.86 9.74
CA LEU A 27 2.11 -18.56 10.17
C LEU A 27 2.44 -19.63 11.26
N GLN A 28 3.51 -20.38 11.08
CA GLN A 28 3.96 -21.38 12.07
C GLN A 28 4.34 -20.75 13.41
N LEU A 29 4.88 -19.53 13.39
CA LEU A 29 5.17 -18.73 14.58
C LEU A 29 3.93 -18.09 15.22
N GLY A 30 2.73 -18.33 14.67
CA GLY A 30 1.48 -17.80 15.21
C GLY A 30 1.22 -16.33 14.87
N ILE A 31 1.94 -15.75 13.90
CA ILE A 31 1.66 -14.39 13.42
C ILE A 31 0.31 -14.40 12.70
N PRO A 32 -0.62 -13.49 13.07
CA PRO A 32 -1.95 -13.44 12.44
C PRO A 32 -1.87 -13.30 10.90
N GLU A 33 -2.69 -14.05 10.19
CA GLU A 33 -2.74 -14.06 8.72
C GLU A 33 -2.80 -12.67 8.10
N ARG A 34 -3.57 -11.76 8.69
CA ARG A 34 -3.68 -10.37 8.23
C ARG A 34 -2.35 -9.62 8.17
N LEU A 35 -1.38 -10.00 9.02
CA LEU A 35 -0.04 -9.42 9.02
C LEU A 35 0.89 -10.15 8.06
N VAL A 36 0.83 -11.49 8.04
CA VAL A 36 1.63 -12.33 7.14
C VAL A 36 1.35 -12.03 5.67
N PHE A 37 0.07 -11.91 5.31
CA PHE A 37 -0.37 -11.63 3.95
C PHE A 37 -0.60 -10.14 3.65
N ARG A 38 -0.16 -9.26 4.54
CA ARG A 38 -0.21 -7.82 4.28
C ARG A 38 0.47 -7.48 2.95
N GLN A 39 -0.14 -6.59 2.18
CA GLN A 39 0.44 -6.13 0.92
C GLN A 39 1.85 -5.56 1.14
N PRO A 40 2.82 -5.95 0.28
CA PRO A 40 4.20 -5.50 0.43
C PRO A 40 4.36 -4.00 0.13
N PHE A 41 3.50 -3.44 -0.69
CA PHE A 41 3.56 -2.04 -1.11
C PHE A 41 2.17 -1.38 -1.13
N PRO A 42 2.08 -0.11 -0.79
CA PRO A 42 3.13 0.68 -0.17
C PRO A 42 3.35 0.24 1.28
N GLY A 43 4.61 0.26 1.74
CA GLY A 43 4.96 0.01 3.12
C GLY A 43 4.38 1.07 4.07
N PRO A 44 5.04 1.39 5.19
CA PRO A 44 4.52 2.34 6.17
C PRO A 44 4.45 3.80 5.69
N GLY A 45 4.91 4.10 4.49
CA GLY A 45 4.95 5.47 3.95
C GLY A 45 3.64 5.93 3.32
N LEU A 46 2.63 6.33 4.12
CA LEU A 46 1.39 6.87 3.58
C LEU A 46 1.61 8.18 2.78
N GLY A 47 2.63 8.96 3.16
CA GLY A 47 2.97 10.22 2.51
C GLY A 47 3.28 10.11 1.01
N ILE A 48 3.80 8.96 0.54
CA ILE A 48 4.05 8.74 -0.89
C ILE A 48 2.78 8.66 -1.75
N ARG A 49 1.62 8.53 -1.11
CA ARG A 49 0.31 8.51 -1.77
C ARG A 49 -0.32 9.88 -1.90
N ILE A 50 0.37 10.93 -1.46
CA ILE A 50 -0.07 12.31 -1.52
C ILE A 50 0.82 13.05 -2.51
N ILE A 51 0.24 13.52 -3.60
CA ILE A 51 0.96 14.33 -4.59
C ILE A 51 1.05 15.77 -4.07
N GLY A 52 2.28 16.28 -3.96
CA GLY A 52 2.57 17.63 -3.45
C GLY A 52 2.84 17.64 -1.95
N GLU A 53 2.56 18.76 -1.30
CA GLU A 53 2.78 18.94 0.12
C GLU A 53 1.93 17.97 0.97
N VAL A 54 2.55 17.38 1.98
CA VAL A 54 1.88 16.47 2.94
C VAL A 54 1.38 17.31 4.11
N THR A 55 0.06 17.43 4.24
CA THR A 55 -0.60 18.12 5.35
C THR A 55 -1.46 17.14 6.14
N GLU A 56 -1.80 17.49 7.37
CA GLU A 56 -2.65 16.67 8.24
C GLU A 56 -4.02 16.39 7.60
N GLU A 57 -4.64 17.41 6.99
CA GLU A 57 -5.89 17.29 6.25
C GLU A 57 -5.78 16.25 5.13
N LYS A 58 -4.75 16.34 4.29
CA LYS A 58 -4.54 15.42 3.17
C LYS A 58 -4.25 13.99 3.64
N VAL A 59 -3.48 13.84 4.72
CA VAL A 59 -3.22 12.54 5.35
C VAL A 59 -4.53 11.91 5.80
N LYS A 60 -5.41 12.67 6.46
CA LYS A 60 -6.72 12.19 6.91
C LYS A 60 -7.59 11.74 5.74
N ILE A 61 -7.67 12.52 4.67
CA ILE A 61 -8.43 12.16 3.46
C ILE A 61 -7.94 10.83 2.87
N VAL A 62 -6.61 10.66 2.75
CA VAL A 62 -6.05 9.41 2.20
C VAL A 62 -6.30 8.21 3.12
N GLN A 63 -6.19 8.40 4.43
CA GLN A 63 -6.47 7.35 5.40
C GLN A 63 -7.92 6.87 5.31
N ASP A 64 -8.87 7.79 5.29
CA ASP A 64 -10.28 7.47 5.21
C ASP A 64 -10.64 6.81 3.87
N ALA A 65 -10.15 7.35 2.77
CA ALA A 65 -10.37 6.79 1.43
C ALA A 65 -9.75 5.39 1.29
N ASP A 66 -8.53 5.17 1.80
CA ASP A 66 -7.87 3.86 1.76
C ASP A 66 -8.59 2.84 2.65
N ALA A 67 -9.09 3.25 3.82
CA ALA A 67 -9.85 2.39 4.71
C ALA A 67 -11.15 1.91 4.07
N ILE A 68 -11.93 2.82 3.50
CA ILE A 68 -13.18 2.49 2.77
C ILE A 68 -12.88 1.56 1.59
N TYR A 69 -11.86 1.89 0.80
CA TYR A 69 -11.51 1.09 -0.37
C TYR A 69 -11.09 -0.33 0.00
N ARG A 70 -10.28 -0.50 1.05
CA ARG A 70 -9.87 -1.81 1.57
C ARG A 70 -11.06 -2.61 2.09
N GLU A 71 -11.98 -1.96 2.78
CA GLU A 71 -13.20 -2.59 3.28
C GLU A 71 -14.06 -3.12 2.13
N GLU A 72 -14.26 -2.34 1.08
CA GLU A 72 -15.03 -2.76 -0.10
C GLU A 72 -14.35 -3.91 -0.86
N ILE A 73 -13.03 -3.88 -1.02
CA ILE A 73 -12.27 -5.00 -1.61
C ILE A 73 -12.44 -6.29 -0.78
N ALA A 74 -12.37 -6.18 0.55
CA ALA A 74 -12.55 -7.32 1.44
C ALA A 74 -13.99 -7.87 1.40
N LYS A 75 -15.01 -7.00 1.41
CA LYS A 75 -16.43 -7.38 1.25
C LYS A 75 -16.68 -8.12 -0.07
N ALA A 76 -15.99 -7.70 -1.12
CA ALA A 76 -16.06 -8.36 -2.43
C ALA A 76 -15.28 -9.70 -2.49
N GLY A 77 -14.54 -10.07 -1.46
CA GLY A 77 -13.68 -11.27 -1.42
C GLY A 77 -12.48 -11.21 -2.35
N LEU A 78 -12.06 -10.00 -2.74
CA LEU A 78 -10.99 -9.78 -3.72
C LEU A 78 -9.62 -9.50 -3.09
N ASP A 79 -9.53 -9.46 -1.77
CA ASP A 79 -8.31 -9.13 -1.01
C ASP A 79 -7.15 -10.10 -1.25
N ARG A 80 -7.44 -11.36 -1.61
CA ARG A 80 -6.45 -12.38 -1.98
C ARG A 80 -6.14 -12.42 -3.47
N GLU A 81 -7.06 -11.91 -4.31
CA GLU A 81 -6.89 -11.91 -5.77
C GLU A 81 -6.12 -10.70 -6.30
N ILE A 82 -6.31 -9.55 -5.65
CA ILE A 82 -5.66 -8.30 -6.05
C ILE A 82 -4.34 -8.16 -5.28
N ASN A 83 -3.23 -8.18 -6.01
CA ASN A 83 -1.90 -8.15 -5.42
C ASN A 83 -1.56 -6.80 -4.78
N GLN A 84 -2.10 -5.71 -5.31
CA GLN A 84 -1.88 -4.36 -4.81
C GLN A 84 -3.13 -3.52 -5.03
N TYR A 85 -3.60 -2.86 -3.99
CA TYR A 85 -4.68 -1.88 -4.07
C TYR A 85 -4.49 -0.80 -2.99
N PHE A 86 -4.75 0.43 -3.36
CA PHE A 86 -4.65 1.58 -2.46
C PHE A 86 -5.33 2.82 -3.04
N ALA A 87 -5.67 3.76 -2.16
CA ALA A 87 -6.09 5.10 -2.52
C ALA A 87 -4.89 6.06 -2.51
N ALA A 88 -4.87 7.00 -3.44
CA ALA A 88 -3.88 8.08 -3.51
C ALA A 88 -4.57 9.42 -3.71
N LEU A 89 -4.07 10.47 -3.07
CA LEU A 89 -4.58 11.82 -3.22
C LEU A 89 -3.82 12.51 -4.34
N THR A 90 -4.56 12.94 -5.35
CA THR A 90 -4.01 13.75 -6.42
C THR A 90 -3.93 15.22 -5.98
N ASN A 91 -3.10 16.02 -6.64
CA ASN A 91 -3.10 17.47 -6.40
C ASN A 91 -4.20 18.20 -7.20
N MET A 92 -5.08 17.44 -7.85
CA MET A 92 -6.21 17.97 -8.61
C MET A 92 -7.37 18.26 -7.68
N ARG A 93 -8.03 19.39 -7.92
CA ARG A 93 -9.30 19.72 -7.29
C ARG A 93 -10.42 19.60 -8.31
N SER A 94 -11.49 18.95 -7.92
CA SER A 94 -12.70 18.87 -8.72
C SER A 94 -13.72 19.89 -8.22
N VAL A 95 -14.44 20.48 -9.15
CA VAL A 95 -15.56 21.35 -8.81
C VAL A 95 -16.79 20.48 -8.65
N GLY A 96 -17.30 20.41 -7.43
CA GLY A 96 -18.58 19.80 -7.11
C GLY A 96 -19.67 20.87 -6.98
N VAL A 97 -20.92 20.50 -7.17
CA VAL A 97 -22.08 21.33 -6.89
C VAL A 97 -22.88 20.64 -5.79
N MET A 98 -22.97 21.28 -4.62
CA MET A 98 -23.85 20.87 -3.53
C MET A 98 -24.92 21.95 -3.33
N GLY A 99 -26.12 21.72 -3.88
CA GLY A 99 -27.16 22.75 -3.95
C GLY A 99 -26.74 23.91 -4.84
N ASP A 100 -26.81 25.12 -4.34
CA ASP A 100 -26.42 26.36 -5.08
C ASP A 100 -24.94 26.74 -4.89
N PHE A 101 -24.17 25.97 -4.15
CA PHE A 101 -22.77 26.24 -3.82
C PHE A 101 -21.80 25.36 -4.62
N ARG A 102 -20.74 26.00 -5.16
CA ARG A 102 -19.61 25.30 -5.75
C ARG A 102 -18.66 24.86 -4.63
N THR A 103 -18.36 23.54 -4.57
CA THR A 103 -17.33 22.98 -3.69
C THR A 103 -16.09 22.66 -4.51
N TYR A 104 -14.92 22.80 -3.88
CA TYR A 104 -13.62 22.48 -4.48
C TYR A 104 -12.98 21.37 -3.64
N ASP A 105 -13.26 20.13 -4.03
CA ASP A 105 -12.79 18.97 -3.29
C ASP A 105 -11.60 18.32 -3.97
N TYR A 106 -10.79 17.62 -3.18
CA TYR A 106 -9.65 16.86 -3.69
C TYR A 106 -10.12 15.63 -4.46
N ALA A 107 -9.47 15.36 -5.60
CA ALA A 107 -9.68 14.13 -6.34
C ALA A 107 -8.80 13.00 -5.78
N VAL A 108 -9.43 11.87 -5.42
CA VAL A 108 -8.77 10.65 -4.97
C VAL A 108 -8.70 9.68 -6.13
N ALA A 109 -7.52 9.12 -6.38
CA ALA A 109 -7.31 8.06 -7.34
C ALA A 109 -7.30 6.70 -6.62
N LEU A 110 -8.10 5.75 -7.10
CA LEU A 110 -8.08 4.37 -6.64
C LEU A 110 -7.25 3.54 -7.62
N ARG A 111 -6.32 2.75 -7.08
CA ARG A 111 -5.50 1.85 -7.88
C ARG A 111 -5.69 0.42 -7.41
N ALA A 112 -5.89 -0.49 -8.37
CA ALA A 112 -5.84 -1.93 -8.16
C ALA A 112 -4.99 -2.59 -9.24
N VAL A 113 -4.13 -3.52 -8.85
CA VAL A 113 -3.28 -4.28 -9.77
C VAL A 113 -3.42 -5.77 -9.46
N LYS A 114 -3.87 -6.53 -10.45
CA LYS A 114 -3.91 -7.99 -10.44
C LYS A 114 -2.85 -8.51 -11.39
N THR A 115 -1.89 -9.27 -10.87
CA THR A 115 -0.87 -9.92 -11.69
C THR A 115 -1.16 -11.41 -11.78
N ARG A 116 -1.22 -11.93 -12.99
CA ARG A 116 -1.44 -13.38 -13.23
C ARG A 116 -0.17 -14.20 -13.12
N SER A 117 1.02 -13.57 -13.26
CA SER A 117 2.32 -14.25 -13.17
C SER A 117 3.45 -13.26 -12.94
N LEU A 118 4.46 -13.66 -12.17
CA LEU A 118 5.70 -12.90 -11.94
C LEU A 118 6.47 -12.62 -13.25
N ALA A 119 6.33 -13.50 -14.25
CA ALA A 119 6.96 -13.36 -15.57
C ALA A 119 6.48 -12.13 -16.37
N ILE A 120 5.27 -11.62 -16.06
CA ILE A 120 4.73 -10.43 -16.73
C ILE A 120 5.35 -9.15 -16.16
N LEU A 121 5.74 -9.14 -14.89
CA LEU A 121 6.41 -7.99 -14.25
C LEU A 121 7.81 -7.71 -14.83
N LEU A 122 8.51 -8.75 -15.28
CA LEU A 122 9.84 -8.62 -15.92
C LEU A 122 9.76 -8.11 -17.36
N ARG A 123 8.61 -8.23 -18.02
CA ARG A 123 8.41 -7.78 -19.40
C ARG A 123 7.95 -6.32 -19.53
N CYS A 124 7.37 -5.74 -18.50
CA CYS A 124 6.96 -4.33 -18.49
C CYS A 124 8.05 -3.37 -18.00
N GLY A 125 9.19 -3.88 -17.56
CA GLY A 125 10.34 -3.10 -17.11
C GLY A 125 11.42 -2.87 -18.16
N GLY A 126 11.13 -3.07 -19.43
CA GLY A 126 12.07 -2.87 -20.52
C GLY A 126 11.51 -1.87 -21.56
N ILE A 127 11.57 -0.60 -21.25
CA ILE A 127 11.80 0.53 -22.19
C ILE A 127 12.56 1.58 -21.43
#